data_d12109f610bc15810d078718e50885dc
#
_entry.id   d12109f610bc15810d078718e50885dc
#
_cell.length_a   1.000
_cell.length_b   1.000
_cell.length_c   1.000
_cell.angle_alpha   90.00
_cell.angle_beta   90.00
_cell.angle_gamma   90.00
#
_symmetry.space_group_name_H-M   'P 1'
#
loop_
_entity.id
_entity.type
_entity.pdbx_description
1 polymer ?
#
loop_
_entity_poly.entity_id
_entity_poly.type
_entity_poly.pdbx_seq_one_letter_code
_entity_poly.pdbx_strand_id
1 'polypeptide(L)'
;MLVPISWLKDYVDISMSPAELADILTIAGLEVEGVDYIGIPGGRDKNRLVWDRDKLVVGQILKVEQHPNADRLVLATVEYGGDETEVTVTGAPNLFQYLGQGDLSHLKLYSPFAMEGVELYDGHKEGQVKMVLKGRPLRGIHNRCMLCSEKELGLSDDHEGIMILEGDYTPGTPLQDVLGDAVLSIDIIPNIARCASIVGVAREVAALTGQKVRYPSYDVVMEGQPVAGKVQI
;
A
#
# COMPACT_ATOMS: atom_id res chain seq x y z
N MET A 1 5.52 10.31 -16.73
CA MET A 1 4.63 10.58 -15.58
C MET A 1 4.10 9.25 -15.07
N LEU A 2 4.11 9.03 -13.74
CA LEU A 2 3.55 7.81 -13.15
C LEU A 2 2.06 8.01 -12.85
N VAL A 3 1.24 7.05 -13.28
CA VAL A 3 -0.22 7.10 -13.20
C VAL A 3 -0.76 5.79 -12.62
N PRO A 4 -1.09 5.77 -11.31
CA PRO A 4 -1.74 4.61 -10.70
C PRO A 4 -3.14 4.37 -11.29
N ILE A 5 -3.44 3.13 -11.63
CA ILE A 5 -4.77 2.78 -12.19
C ILE A 5 -5.86 2.91 -11.12
N SER A 6 -5.54 2.63 -9.86
CA SER A 6 -6.47 2.88 -8.75
C SER A 6 -6.92 4.33 -8.73
N TRP A 7 -5.99 5.28 -8.87
CA TRP A 7 -6.31 6.70 -8.90
C TRP A 7 -7.09 7.13 -10.17
N LEU A 8 -6.80 6.55 -11.33
CA LEU A 8 -7.61 6.79 -12.53
C LEU A 8 -9.07 6.35 -12.36
N LYS A 9 -9.31 5.27 -11.62
CA LYS A 9 -10.64 4.74 -11.36
C LYS A 9 -11.53 5.69 -10.55
N ASP A 10 -10.98 6.67 -9.85
CA ASP A 10 -11.76 7.72 -9.19
C ASP A 10 -12.48 8.61 -10.23
N TYR A 11 -11.91 8.74 -11.42
CA TYR A 11 -12.37 9.63 -12.48
C TYR A 11 -13.11 8.94 -13.63
N VAL A 12 -12.76 7.68 -13.92
CA VAL A 12 -13.29 6.93 -15.07
C VAL A 12 -13.32 5.44 -14.77
N ASP A 13 -14.33 4.70 -15.28
CA ASP A 13 -14.38 3.27 -15.09
C ASP A 13 -13.39 2.57 -16.02
N ILE A 14 -12.57 1.67 -15.46
CA ILE A 14 -11.57 0.88 -16.18
C ILE A 14 -11.88 -0.60 -15.96
N SER A 15 -12.46 -1.24 -16.97
CA SER A 15 -12.82 -2.66 -16.95
C SER A 15 -11.81 -3.55 -17.69
N MET A 16 -10.92 -2.95 -18.49
CA MET A 16 -9.87 -3.65 -19.22
C MET A 16 -8.63 -3.88 -18.35
N SER A 17 -7.78 -4.80 -18.77
CA SER A 17 -6.49 -5.02 -18.10
C SER A 17 -5.56 -3.81 -18.23
N PRO A 18 -4.59 -3.65 -17.30
CA PRO A 18 -3.59 -2.58 -17.40
C PRO A 18 -2.80 -2.58 -18.70
N ALA A 19 -2.51 -3.76 -19.26
CA ALA A 19 -1.81 -3.90 -20.53
C ALA A 19 -2.67 -3.42 -21.71
N GLU A 20 -3.94 -3.81 -21.77
CA GLU A 20 -4.87 -3.32 -22.79
C GLU A 20 -5.06 -1.80 -22.72
N LEU A 21 -5.13 -1.24 -21.52
CA LEU A 21 -5.22 0.20 -21.33
C LEU A 21 -3.96 0.90 -21.85
N ALA A 22 -2.78 0.37 -21.56
CA ALA A 22 -1.51 0.89 -22.05
C ALA A 22 -1.44 0.88 -23.59
N ASP A 23 -1.88 -0.20 -24.21
CA ASP A 23 -1.91 -0.34 -25.69
C ASP A 23 -2.86 0.69 -26.33
N ILE A 24 -4.07 0.86 -25.79
CA ILE A 24 -5.06 1.80 -26.32
C ILE A 24 -4.57 3.23 -26.19
N LEU A 25 -3.99 3.61 -25.04
CA LEU A 25 -3.43 4.95 -24.82
C LEU A 25 -2.28 5.23 -25.80
N THR A 26 -1.36 4.27 -25.97
CA THR A 26 -0.22 4.40 -26.87
C THR A 26 -0.66 4.56 -28.34
N ILE A 27 -1.63 3.74 -28.79
CA ILE A 27 -2.18 3.87 -30.15
C ILE A 27 -2.86 5.23 -30.37
N ALA A 28 -3.47 5.78 -29.34
CA ALA A 28 -4.11 7.11 -29.37
C ALA A 28 -3.10 8.27 -29.28
N GLY A 29 -1.81 8.01 -29.17
CA GLY A 29 -0.74 9.02 -29.13
C GLY A 29 -0.34 9.48 -27.73
N LEU A 30 -0.78 8.78 -26.70
CA LEU A 30 -0.30 8.94 -25.32
C LEU A 30 0.59 7.74 -24.96
N GLU A 31 1.88 7.86 -25.25
CA GLU A 31 2.83 6.77 -25.16
C GLU A 31 2.98 6.25 -23.71
N VAL A 32 2.68 4.97 -23.51
CA VAL A 32 2.92 4.25 -22.27
C VAL A 32 4.19 3.41 -22.41
N GLU A 33 5.28 3.86 -21.78
CA GLU A 33 6.59 3.18 -21.84
C GLU A 33 6.60 1.86 -21.09
N GLY A 34 5.76 1.72 -20.04
CA GLY A 34 5.69 0.53 -19.22
C GLY A 34 4.53 0.52 -18.24
N VAL A 35 4.30 -0.64 -17.66
CA VAL A 35 3.32 -0.86 -16.59
C VAL A 35 4.02 -1.58 -15.46
N ASP A 36 4.13 -0.92 -14.31
CA ASP A 36 4.60 -1.52 -13.06
C ASP A 36 3.40 -2.04 -12.28
N TYR A 37 3.51 -3.30 -11.81
CA TYR A 37 2.46 -3.93 -11.02
C TYR A 37 2.95 -4.06 -9.57
N ILE A 38 2.31 -3.51 -8.62
CA ILE A 38 2.68 -3.49 -7.21
C ILE A 38 1.85 -4.55 -6.48
N GLY A 39 2.51 -5.59 -5.99
CA GLY A 39 1.87 -6.65 -5.20
C GLY A 39 0.85 -7.53 -5.94
N ILE A 40 0.34 -7.12 -7.09
CA ILE A 40 -0.66 -7.86 -7.88
C ILE A 40 -0.02 -8.66 -9.04
N PRO A 41 -0.66 -9.74 -9.52
CA PRO A 41 -0.17 -10.46 -10.70
C PRO A 41 -0.18 -9.58 -11.95
N GLY A 42 0.81 -9.74 -12.82
CA GLY A 42 0.89 -9.05 -14.10
C GLY A 42 2.32 -8.78 -14.55
N GLY A 43 2.45 -8.16 -15.73
CA GLY A 43 3.76 -7.79 -16.30
C GLY A 43 4.58 -8.96 -16.85
N ARG A 44 5.78 -8.61 -17.38
CA ARG A 44 6.72 -9.56 -17.99
C ARG A 44 7.77 -10.08 -17.02
N ASP A 45 8.02 -9.35 -15.94
CA ASP A 45 9.01 -9.74 -14.93
C ASP A 45 8.43 -10.78 -13.97
N LYS A 46 8.85 -12.03 -14.16
CA LYS A 46 8.46 -13.15 -13.31
C LYS A 46 9.14 -13.15 -11.94
N ASN A 47 10.20 -12.37 -11.77
CA ASN A 47 10.93 -12.29 -10.50
C ASN A 47 10.33 -11.29 -9.53
N ARG A 48 9.37 -10.49 -9.96
CA ARG A 48 8.73 -9.51 -9.10
C ARG A 48 7.94 -10.19 -7.97
N LEU A 49 7.87 -9.53 -6.82
CA LEU A 49 7.06 -9.98 -5.71
C LEU A 49 5.57 -9.81 -6.04
N VAL A 50 4.82 -10.90 -5.93
CA VAL A 50 3.35 -10.90 -5.94
C VAL A 50 2.90 -11.27 -4.55
N TRP A 51 2.09 -10.43 -3.93
CA TRP A 51 1.60 -10.66 -2.58
C TRP A 51 0.58 -11.80 -2.56
N ASP A 52 0.79 -12.75 -1.69
CA ASP A 52 -0.15 -13.86 -1.49
C ASP A 52 -1.43 -13.35 -0.81
N ARG A 53 -2.59 -13.56 -1.45
CA ARG A 53 -3.86 -13.03 -0.96
C ARG A 53 -4.31 -13.64 0.37
N ASP A 54 -3.93 -14.89 0.61
CA ASP A 54 -4.38 -15.64 1.78
C ASP A 54 -3.41 -15.50 2.96
N LYS A 55 -2.15 -15.09 2.68
CA LYS A 55 -1.06 -15.06 3.68
C LYS A 55 -0.48 -13.68 3.95
N LEU A 56 -0.83 -12.68 3.16
CA LEU A 56 -0.43 -11.30 3.38
C LEU A 56 -1.67 -10.42 3.43
N VAL A 57 -2.06 -10.08 4.64
CA VAL A 57 -3.34 -9.44 4.94
C VAL A 57 -3.14 -8.19 5.80
N VAL A 58 -4.19 -7.41 5.95
CA VAL A 58 -4.21 -6.33 6.94
C VAL A 58 -4.40 -6.92 8.33
N GLY A 59 -3.47 -6.64 9.24
CA GLY A 59 -3.59 -6.95 10.65
C GLY A 59 -3.86 -5.71 11.49
N GLN A 60 -4.69 -5.81 12.51
CA GLN A 60 -4.87 -4.78 13.53
C GLN A 60 -4.05 -5.12 14.77
N ILE A 61 -3.21 -4.20 15.21
CA ILE A 61 -2.40 -4.36 16.42
C ILE A 61 -3.28 -4.02 17.62
N LEU A 62 -3.57 -5.03 18.43
CA LEU A 62 -4.43 -4.91 19.61
C LEU A 62 -3.66 -4.64 20.90
N LYS A 63 -2.40 -5.07 20.97
CA LYS A 63 -1.57 -4.95 22.18
C LYS A 63 -0.10 -5.00 21.85
N VAL A 64 0.71 -4.26 22.61
CA VAL A 64 2.18 -4.30 22.53
C VAL A 64 2.75 -4.52 23.95
N GLU A 65 3.51 -5.59 24.12
CA GLU A 65 4.10 -5.99 25.40
C GLU A 65 5.62 -6.14 25.28
N GLN A 66 6.33 -5.96 26.39
CA GLN A 66 7.77 -6.19 26.46
C GLN A 66 8.10 -7.68 26.26
N HIS A 67 9.08 -7.98 25.44
CA HIS A 67 9.57 -9.35 25.31
C HIS A 67 10.28 -9.79 26.62
N PRO A 68 9.94 -10.97 27.21
CA PRO A 68 10.44 -11.36 28.54
C PRO A 68 11.96 -11.59 28.59
N ASN A 69 12.57 -11.90 27.46
CA ASN A 69 14.00 -12.28 27.38
C ASN A 69 14.82 -11.36 26.45
N ALA A 70 14.30 -10.19 26.06
CA ALA A 70 15.02 -9.28 25.17
C ALA A 70 14.50 -7.83 25.28
N ASP A 71 15.40 -6.91 25.65
CA ASP A 71 15.06 -5.49 25.86
C ASP A 71 14.74 -4.73 24.55
N ARG A 72 15.21 -5.23 23.42
CA ARG A 72 15.05 -4.61 22.09
C ARG A 72 13.98 -5.29 21.23
N LEU A 73 13.15 -6.13 21.83
CA LEU A 73 12.05 -6.81 21.15
C LEU A 73 10.74 -6.58 21.90
N VAL A 74 9.66 -6.53 21.14
CA VAL A 74 8.31 -6.44 21.67
C VAL A 74 7.47 -7.58 21.11
N LEU A 75 6.39 -7.90 21.83
CA LEU A 75 5.35 -8.84 21.44
C LEU A 75 4.16 -8.01 20.99
N ALA A 76 3.79 -8.10 19.73
CA ALA A 76 2.58 -7.48 19.22
C ALA A 76 1.50 -8.56 19.05
N THR A 77 0.36 -8.37 19.72
CA THR A 77 -0.84 -9.17 19.47
C THR A 77 -1.60 -8.55 18.33
N VAL A 78 -1.81 -9.33 17.27
CA VAL A 78 -2.40 -8.86 16.00
C VAL A 78 -3.64 -9.68 15.70
N GLU A 79 -4.76 -9.01 15.46
CA GLU A 79 -5.94 -9.60 14.84
C GLU A 79 -5.78 -9.54 13.32
N TYR A 80 -6.05 -10.66 12.64
CA TYR A 80 -5.82 -10.78 11.18
C TYR A 80 -7.02 -11.39 10.42
N GLY A 81 -8.19 -11.37 11.04
CA GLY A 81 -9.47 -11.77 10.46
C GLY A 81 -10.13 -12.95 11.19
N GLY A 82 -11.48 -12.97 11.17
CA GLY A 82 -12.27 -14.03 11.77
C GLY A 82 -12.14 -14.17 13.30
N ASP A 83 -11.88 -13.07 14.01
CA ASP A 83 -11.60 -13.01 15.45
C ASP A 83 -10.35 -13.81 15.87
N GLU A 84 -9.51 -14.22 14.91
CA GLU A 84 -8.24 -14.90 15.19
C GLU A 84 -7.14 -13.87 15.51
N THR A 85 -6.36 -14.18 16.54
CA THR A 85 -5.22 -13.36 16.95
C THR A 85 -3.94 -14.18 16.99
N GLU A 86 -2.83 -13.55 16.63
CA GLU A 86 -1.50 -14.15 16.71
C GLU A 86 -0.54 -13.17 17.41
N VAL A 87 0.42 -13.72 18.13
CA VAL A 87 1.49 -12.92 18.75
C VAL A 87 2.73 -12.97 17.87
N THR A 88 3.19 -11.82 17.40
CA THR A 88 4.42 -11.69 16.62
C THR A 88 5.50 -10.99 17.43
N VAL A 89 6.75 -11.46 17.27
CA VAL A 89 7.94 -10.86 17.88
C VAL A 89 8.55 -9.90 16.86
N THR A 90 8.73 -8.65 17.27
CA THR A 90 9.34 -7.63 16.40
C THR A 90 10.29 -6.71 17.16
N GLY A 91 11.28 -6.18 16.45
CA GLY A 91 12.18 -5.14 16.94
C GLY A 91 11.87 -3.75 16.39
N ALA A 92 10.71 -3.56 15.78
CA ALA A 92 10.31 -2.31 15.13
C ALA A 92 10.26 -1.13 16.12
N PRO A 93 11.10 -0.09 15.95
CA PRO A 93 11.20 1.02 16.91
C PRO A 93 9.89 1.79 17.09
N ASN A 94 9.10 1.89 16.03
CA ASN A 94 7.83 2.62 16.05
C ASN A 94 6.73 1.95 16.89
N LEU A 95 6.91 0.72 17.38
CA LEU A 95 5.99 0.07 18.30
C LEU A 95 6.32 0.31 19.78
N PHE A 96 7.56 0.71 20.13
CA PHE A 96 7.93 0.90 21.53
C PHE A 96 7.13 1.99 22.24
N GLN A 97 6.63 2.98 21.52
CA GLN A 97 5.78 4.02 22.08
C GLN A 97 4.44 3.51 22.65
N TYR A 98 4.00 2.31 22.23
CA TYR A 98 2.74 1.69 22.67
C TYR A 98 2.91 0.71 23.85
N LEU A 99 4.15 0.51 24.31
CA LEU A 99 4.43 -0.38 25.46
C LEU A 99 3.65 0.02 26.70
N GLY A 100 3.00 -0.94 27.32
CA GLY A 100 2.29 -0.75 28.58
C GLY A 100 0.97 0.02 28.49
N GLN A 101 0.51 0.37 27.30
CA GLN A 101 -0.77 1.08 27.13
C GLN A 101 -2.00 0.16 27.18
N GLY A 102 -1.80 -1.16 27.28
CA GLY A 102 -2.90 -2.13 27.37
C GLY A 102 -3.58 -2.38 26.01
N ASP A 103 -4.90 -2.30 25.98
CA ASP A 103 -5.69 -2.48 24.77
C ASP A 103 -5.58 -1.28 23.83
N LEU A 104 -5.11 -1.53 22.61
CA LEU A 104 -4.91 -0.53 21.55
C LEU A 104 -5.99 -0.58 20.46
N SER A 105 -7.02 -1.41 20.61
CA SER A 105 -8.07 -1.59 19.58
C SER A 105 -8.69 -0.26 19.13
N HIS A 106 -8.83 0.70 20.08
CA HIS A 106 -9.39 2.04 19.83
C HIS A 106 -8.51 2.93 18.95
N LEU A 107 -7.21 2.65 18.85
CA LEU A 107 -6.26 3.42 18.02
C LEU A 107 -6.31 3.02 16.54
N LYS A 108 -6.95 1.89 16.21
CA LYS A 108 -7.05 1.40 14.83
C LYS A 108 -5.69 1.33 14.13
N LEU A 109 -4.70 0.76 14.81
CA LEU A 109 -3.35 0.58 14.28
C LEU A 109 -3.31 -0.60 13.33
N TYR A 110 -3.35 -0.35 12.03
CA TYR A 110 -3.28 -1.37 11.01
C TYR A 110 -1.89 -1.46 10.41
N SER A 111 -1.47 -2.69 10.07
CA SER A 111 -0.16 -2.96 9.45
C SER A 111 -0.28 -4.17 8.53
N PRO A 112 0.52 -4.26 7.46
CA PRO A 112 0.64 -5.48 6.68
C PRO A 112 1.14 -6.63 7.55
N PHE A 113 0.35 -7.70 7.61
CA PHE A 113 0.62 -8.88 8.42
C PHE A 113 0.89 -10.08 7.52
N ALA A 114 2.08 -10.66 7.66
CA ALA A 114 2.57 -11.80 6.89
C ALA A 114 2.52 -13.07 7.70
N MET A 115 1.93 -14.13 7.13
CA MET A 115 1.84 -15.47 7.71
C MET A 115 2.92 -16.40 7.16
N GLU A 116 3.21 -17.47 7.87
CA GLU A 116 4.20 -18.47 7.48
C GLU A 116 3.98 -19.01 6.06
N GLY A 117 5.08 -19.11 5.31
CA GLY A 117 5.09 -19.59 3.93
C GLY A 117 4.84 -18.52 2.87
N VAL A 118 4.62 -17.25 3.25
CA VAL A 118 4.54 -16.14 2.30
C VAL A 118 5.94 -15.78 1.76
N GLU A 119 6.01 -15.39 0.49
CA GLU A 119 7.21 -14.81 -0.12
C GLU A 119 7.25 -13.30 0.11
N LEU A 120 8.37 -12.77 0.55
CA LEU A 120 8.63 -11.36 0.81
C LEU A 120 10.05 -11.01 0.35
N TYR A 121 10.43 -9.74 0.35
CA TYR A 121 11.84 -9.36 0.27
C TYR A 121 12.51 -9.42 1.64
N ASP A 122 13.80 -9.77 1.66
CA ASP A 122 14.62 -9.80 2.88
C ASP A 122 15.02 -8.36 3.25
N GLY A 123 14.38 -7.80 4.27
CA GLY A 123 14.63 -6.43 4.73
C GLY A 123 16.08 -6.16 5.13
N HIS A 124 16.84 -7.20 5.53
CA HIS A 124 18.24 -7.08 5.98
C HIS A 124 19.27 -7.18 4.87
N LYS A 125 18.87 -7.56 3.66
CA LYS A 125 19.77 -7.64 2.50
C LYS A 125 19.68 -6.40 1.62
N GLU A 126 20.81 -6.10 0.96
CA GLU A 126 20.79 -5.08 -0.10
C GLU A 126 20.04 -5.59 -1.32
N GLY A 127 19.26 -4.71 -1.93
CA GLY A 127 18.45 -4.99 -3.11
C GLY A 127 17.22 -5.88 -2.82
N GLN A 128 16.62 -6.36 -3.89
CA GLN A 128 15.36 -7.12 -3.85
C GLN A 128 15.62 -8.64 -3.80
N VAL A 129 16.10 -9.12 -2.66
CA VAL A 129 16.34 -10.56 -2.44
C VAL A 129 15.11 -11.19 -1.81
N LYS A 130 14.46 -12.11 -2.54
CA LYS A 130 13.29 -12.80 -2.03
C LYS A 130 13.63 -13.80 -0.93
N MET A 131 12.73 -13.92 0.03
CA MET A 131 12.74 -14.93 1.08
C MET A 131 11.34 -15.49 1.29
N VAL A 132 11.26 -16.70 1.82
CA VAL A 132 10.00 -17.28 2.31
C VAL A 132 9.98 -17.21 3.82
N LEU A 133 8.94 -16.63 4.39
CA LEU A 133 8.77 -16.52 5.84
C LEU A 133 8.61 -17.92 6.44
N LYS A 134 9.49 -18.26 7.38
CA LYS A 134 9.47 -19.54 8.09
C LYS A 134 9.37 -19.31 9.58
N GLY A 135 8.53 -20.09 10.22
CA GLY A 135 8.44 -20.10 11.68
C GLY A 135 9.77 -20.47 12.33
N ARG A 136 10.20 -19.69 13.31
CA ARG A 136 11.43 -19.92 14.06
C ARG A 136 11.30 -19.41 15.50
N PRO A 137 12.02 -20.00 16.46
CA PRO A 137 12.08 -19.46 17.80
C PRO A 137 12.91 -18.16 17.82
N LEU A 138 12.36 -17.09 18.36
CA LEU A 138 13.05 -15.83 18.64
C LEU A 138 13.13 -15.63 20.15
N ARG A 139 14.33 -15.76 20.72
CA ARG A 139 14.57 -15.63 22.17
C ARG A 139 13.64 -16.46 23.05
N GLY A 140 13.24 -17.66 22.58
CA GLY A 140 12.39 -18.60 23.32
C GLY A 140 10.89 -18.53 22.99
N ILE A 141 10.45 -17.59 22.16
CA ILE A 141 9.07 -17.50 21.68
C ILE A 141 9.03 -17.95 20.22
N HIS A 142 8.11 -18.86 19.89
CA HIS A 142 7.93 -19.30 18.50
C HIS A 142 7.23 -18.20 17.71
N ASN A 143 7.88 -17.74 16.64
CA ASN A 143 7.40 -16.68 15.79
C ASN A 143 7.22 -17.20 14.36
N ARG A 144 5.99 -17.25 13.87
CA ARG A 144 5.60 -17.75 12.54
C ARG A 144 4.94 -16.70 11.65
N CYS A 145 4.86 -15.48 12.13
CA CYS A 145 4.26 -14.36 11.42
C CYS A 145 5.13 -13.12 11.57
N MET A 146 4.83 -12.07 10.80
CA MET A 146 5.61 -10.84 10.81
C MET A 146 4.73 -9.65 10.46
N LEU A 147 4.93 -8.52 11.14
CA LEU A 147 4.49 -7.21 10.69
C LEU A 147 5.55 -6.66 9.72
N CYS A 148 5.14 -6.23 8.54
CA CYS A 148 6.07 -5.90 7.46
C CYS A 148 6.43 -4.41 7.43
N SER A 149 7.66 -4.11 7.05
CA SER A 149 8.11 -2.80 6.59
C SER A 149 7.79 -2.62 5.10
N GLU A 150 7.95 -1.39 4.59
CA GLU A 150 7.78 -1.10 3.16
C GLU A 150 8.79 -1.87 2.29
N LYS A 151 10.01 -2.03 2.77
CA LYS A 151 11.07 -2.76 2.06
C LYS A 151 10.74 -4.23 1.83
N GLU A 152 10.19 -4.90 2.84
CA GLU A 152 9.79 -6.31 2.73
C GLU A 152 8.65 -6.51 1.74
N LEU A 153 7.83 -5.48 1.52
CA LEU A 153 6.76 -5.46 0.53
C LEU A 153 7.23 -5.03 -0.86
N GLY A 154 8.45 -4.48 -0.97
CA GLY A 154 8.99 -3.93 -2.21
C GLY A 154 8.41 -2.58 -2.61
N LEU A 155 7.92 -1.81 -1.65
CA LEU A 155 7.34 -0.48 -1.87
C LEU A 155 8.39 0.63 -1.83
N SER A 156 9.35 0.53 -0.91
CA SER A 156 10.48 1.46 -0.77
C SER A 156 11.70 0.75 -0.16
N ASP A 157 12.76 1.48 0.12
CA ASP A 157 13.93 0.97 0.85
C ASP A 157 13.81 1.15 2.38
N ASP A 158 12.70 1.70 2.87
CA ASP A 158 12.49 1.92 4.31
C ASP A 158 12.28 0.60 5.06
N HIS A 159 13.15 0.41 6.07
CA HIS A 159 13.17 -0.77 6.94
C HIS A 159 13.36 -0.38 8.42
N GLU A 160 13.22 0.88 8.78
CA GLU A 160 13.45 1.31 10.17
C GLU A 160 12.32 0.88 11.12
N GLY A 161 11.10 0.64 10.60
CA GLY A 161 9.96 0.19 11.38
C GLY A 161 8.98 -0.64 10.57
N ILE A 162 7.88 -1.03 11.18
CA ILE A 162 6.76 -1.61 10.45
C ILE A 162 5.99 -0.52 9.71
N MET A 163 5.39 -0.87 8.57
CA MET A 163 4.47 0.00 7.87
C MET A 163 3.16 0.12 8.65
N ILE A 164 2.71 1.35 8.92
CA ILE A 164 1.40 1.64 9.50
C ILE A 164 0.49 2.13 8.37
N LEU A 165 -0.66 1.48 8.22
CA LEU A 165 -1.66 1.83 7.22
C LEU A 165 -2.57 2.94 7.75
N GLU A 166 -2.72 4.01 6.99
CA GLU A 166 -3.66 5.09 7.29
C GLU A 166 -5.04 4.75 6.72
N GLY A 167 -6.07 4.83 7.54
CA GLY A 167 -7.44 4.54 7.13
C GLY A 167 -8.17 3.61 8.09
N ASP A 168 -9.33 3.12 7.67
CA ASP A 168 -10.18 2.20 8.42
C ASP A 168 -10.31 0.91 7.61
N TYR A 169 -9.76 -0.18 8.12
CA TYR A 169 -9.69 -1.46 7.42
C TYR A 169 -10.35 -2.57 8.24
N THR A 170 -10.79 -3.61 7.56
CA THR A 170 -11.21 -4.84 8.21
C THR A 170 -9.99 -5.77 8.32
N PRO A 171 -9.61 -6.23 9.51
CA PRO A 171 -8.55 -7.23 9.68
C PRO A 171 -8.83 -8.47 8.81
N GLY A 172 -7.78 -9.02 8.21
CA GLY A 172 -7.89 -10.14 7.27
C GLY A 172 -8.16 -9.75 5.83
N THR A 173 -8.38 -8.46 5.53
CA THR A 173 -8.47 -8.01 4.13
C THR A 173 -7.13 -8.29 3.43
N PRO A 174 -7.12 -8.96 2.25
CA PRO A 174 -5.90 -9.18 1.48
C PRO A 174 -5.18 -7.87 1.18
N LEU A 175 -3.87 -7.81 1.43
CA LEU A 175 -3.09 -6.58 1.19
C LEU A 175 -3.14 -6.15 -0.29
N GLN A 176 -3.29 -7.09 -1.22
CA GLN A 176 -3.49 -6.79 -2.63
C GLN A 176 -4.71 -5.90 -2.90
N ASP A 177 -5.77 -6.02 -2.10
CA ASP A 177 -7.01 -5.25 -2.30
C ASP A 177 -6.90 -3.83 -1.70
N VAL A 178 -5.90 -3.60 -0.85
CA VAL A 178 -5.66 -2.32 -0.16
C VAL A 178 -4.58 -1.49 -0.86
N LEU A 179 -3.44 -2.11 -1.15
CA LEU A 179 -2.25 -1.44 -1.68
C LEU A 179 -1.84 -1.96 -3.06
N GLY A 180 -2.44 -3.05 -3.53
CA GLY A 180 -2.11 -3.61 -4.85
C GLY A 180 -2.56 -2.69 -5.98
N ASP A 181 -1.65 -2.41 -6.94
CA ASP A 181 -1.97 -1.51 -8.05
C ASP A 181 -1.16 -1.85 -9.31
N ALA A 182 -1.55 -1.25 -10.41
CA ALA A 182 -0.76 -1.15 -11.62
C ALA A 182 -0.51 0.33 -11.95
N VAL A 183 0.74 0.69 -12.17
CA VAL A 183 1.16 2.07 -12.40
C VAL A 183 1.65 2.20 -13.84
N LEU A 184 1.01 3.06 -14.64
CA LEU A 184 1.44 3.37 -15.99
C LEU A 184 2.58 4.40 -15.95
N SER A 185 3.69 4.12 -16.65
CA SER A 185 4.72 5.12 -16.96
C SER A 185 4.39 5.77 -18.30
N ILE A 186 3.96 7.03 -18.28
CA ILE A 186 3.51 7.75 -19.46
C ILE A 186 4.52 8.83 -19.84
N ASP A 187 4.97 8.84 -21.10
CA ASP A 187 5.76 9.94 -21.64
C ASP A 187 4.86 11.11 -22.04
N ILE A 188 5.08 12.28 -21.43
CA ILE A 188 4.32 13.50 -21.69
C ILE A 188 5.15 14.46 -22.52
N ILE A 189 4.94 14.43 -23.83
CA ILE A 189 5.58 15.36 -24.76
C ILE A 189 4.83 16.70 -24.81
N PRO A 190 5.46 17.82 -25.25
CA PRO A 190 4.88 19.17 -25.16
C PRO A 190 3.51 19.35 -25.83
N ASN A 191 3.25 18.65 -26.92
CA ASN A 191 1.97 18.77 -27.66
C ASN A 191 0.78 18.09 -26.96
N ILE A 192 1.04 17.25 -25.95
CA ILE A 192 0.01 16.59 -25.14
C ILE A 192 0.04 17.03 -23.66
N ALA A 193 0.58 18.23 -23.39
CA ALA A 193 0.66 18.80 -22.04
C ALA A 193 -0.68 18.78 -21.27
N ARG A 194 -1.83 18.70 -21.97
CA ARG A 194 -3.16 18.51 -21.38
C ARG A 194 -3.26 17.22 -20.56
N CYS A 195 -2.39 16.23 -20.82
CA CYS A 195 -2.33 14.95 -20.11
C CYS A 195 -1.34 14.95 -18.93
N ALA A 196 -0.71 16.09 -18.60
CA ALA A 196 0.24 16.21 -17.49
C ALA A 196 -0.46 16.26 -16.12
N SER A 197 -1.51 15.50 -15.96
CA SER A 197 -2.25 15.28 -14.69
C SER A 197 -3.11 14.02 -14.79
N ILE A 198 -3.48 13.44 -13.64
CA ILE A 198 -4.37 12.27 -13.58
C ILE A 198 -5.70 12.57 -14.28
N VAL A 199 -6.29 13.74 -14.04
CA VAL A 199 -7.53 14.18 -14.71
C VAL A 199 -7.35 14.29 -16.23
N GLY A 200 -6.19 14.76 -16.69
CA GLY A 200 -5.86 14.84 -18.12
C GLY A 200 -5.84 13.44 -18.75
N VAL A 201 -5.17 12.48 -18.14
CA VAL A 201 -5.16 11.08 -18.60
C VAL A 201 -6.56 10.47 -18.51
N ALA A 202 -7.31 10.72 -17.44
CA ALA A 202 -8.69 10.23 -17.31
C ALA A 202 -9.62 10.74 -18.43
N ARG A 203 -9.40 11.97 -18.92
CA ARG A 203 -10.13 12.51 -20.08
C ARG A 203 -9.82 11.74 -21.36
N GLU A 204 -8.57 11.38 -21.59
CA GLU A 204 -8.18 10.57 -22.76
C GLU A 204 -8.80 9.16 -22.65
N VAL A 205 -8.71 8.51 -21.47
CA VAL A 205 -9.36 7.22 -21.24
C VAL A 205 -10.87 7.31 -21.48
N ALA A 206 -11.54 8.32 -20.95
CA ALA A 206 -12.98 8.53 -21.12
C ALA A 206 -13.36 8.73 -22.60
N ALA A 207 -12.56 9.52 -23.34
CA ALA A 207 -12.78 9.74 -24.77
C ALA A 207 -12.64 8.45 -25.58
N LEU A 208 -11.62 7.63 -25.29
CA LEU A 208 -11.33 6.37 -25.98
C LEU A 208 -12.36 5.27 -25.66
N THR A 209 -12.96 5.31 -24.46
CA THR A 209 -13.93 4.32 -23.99
C THR A 209 -15.40 4.78 -24.11
N GLY A 210 -15.64 5.99 -24.62
CA GLY A 210 -16.99 6.55 -24.78
C GLY A 210 -17.65 6.93 -23.45
N GLN A 211 -16.87 7.16 -22.42
CA GLN A 211 -17.34 7.48 -21.07
C GLN A 211 -17.29 8.99 -20.78
N LYS A 212 -17.85 9.39 -19.64
CA LYS A 212 -17.72 10.75 -19.10
C LYS A 212 -16.81 10.69 -17.87
N VAL A 213 -15.94 11.71 -17.74
CA VAL A 213 -15.10 11.87 -16.56
C VAL A 213 -15.95 12.26 -15.35
N ARG A 214 -15.76 11.60 -14.24
CA ARG A 214 -16.27 12.00 -12.92
C ARG A 214 -15.30 12.99 -12.31
N TYR A 215 -15.80 14.14 -11.88
CA TYR A 215 -14.99 15.08 -11.13
C TYR A 215 -15.36 15.02 -9.66
N PRO A 216 -14.39 15.10 -8.73
CA PRO A 216 -14.72 15.25 -7.32
C PRO A 216 -15.47 16.55 -7.09
N SER A 217 -16.31 16.61 -6.06
CA SER A 217 -16.89 17.87 -5.61
C SER A 217 -15.80 18.78 -5.08
N TYR A 218 -15.79 20.02 -5.54
CA TYR A 218 -14.90 21.08 -5.07
C TYR A 218 -15.60 22.01 -4.06
N ASP A 219 -16.75 21.58 -3.53
CA ASP A 219 -17.49 22.36 -2.55
C ASP A 219 -16.68 22.43 -1.25
N VAL A 220 -16.16 23.62 -0.97
CA VAL A 220 -15.46 23.92 0.27
C VAL A 220 -16.43 24.60 1.21
N VAL A 221 -16.69 23.99 2.35
CA VAL A 221 -17.37 24.67 3.46
C VAL A 221 -16.44 25.73 3.98
N MET A 222 -16.77 27.00 3.74
CA MET A 222 -15.99 28.12 4.29
C MET A 222 -16.33 28.28 5.75
N GLU A 223 -15.37 27.97 6.62
CA GLU A 223 -15.49 28.21 8.05
C GLU A 223 -14.66 29.44 8.43
N GLY A 224 -15.19 30.24 9.34
CA GLY A 224 -14.48 31.40 9.89
C GLY A 224 -14.99 32.76 9.42
N GLN A 225 -14.26 33.82 9.80
CA GLN A 225 -14.66 35.20 9.45
C GLN A 225 -14.23 35.57 8.02
N PRO A 226 -14.99 36.44 7.34
CA PRO A 226 -14.65 36.94 6.01
C PRO A 226 -13.21 37.49 5.95
N VAL A 227 -12.51 37.18 4.85
CA VAL A 227 -11.12 37.64 4.59
C VAL A 227 -11.08 39.15 4.26
N ALA A 228 -12.22 39.75 3.97
CA ALA A 228 -12.32 41.15 3.61
C ALA A 228 -11.63 42.07 4.67
N GLY A 229 -10.65 42.81 4.21
CA GLY A 229 -9.82 43.71 5.09
C GLY A 229 -8.64 43.01 5.79
N LYS A 230 -8.46 41.70 5.65
CA LYS A 230 -7.32 40.97 6.20
C LYS A 230 -6.18 40.76 5.19
N VAL A 231 -6.48 40.88 3.90
CA VAL A 231 -5.49 40.80 2.79
C VAL A 231 -5.68 42.00 1.88
N GLN A 232 -4.61 42.79 1.68
CA GLN A 232 -4.49 43.78 0.61
C GLN A 232 -3.67 43.18 -0.52
N ILE A 233 -4.21 43.21 -1.74
CA ILE A 233 -3.54 42.81 -2.97
C ILE A 233 -3.15 44.08 -3.71
#